data_4f546048bc7b1e76174074ba19a5b375
#
_entry.id   4f546048bc7b1e76174074ba19a5b375
#
_cell.length_a   1.000
_cell.length_b   1.000
_cell.length_c   1.000
_cell.angle_alpha   90.00
_cell.angle_beta   90.00
_cell.angle_gamma   90.00
#
_symmetry.space_group_name_H-M   'P 1'
#
loop_
_entity.id
_entity.type
_entity.pdbx_description
1 polymer ?
#
loop_
_entity_poly.entity_id
_entity_poly.type
_entity_poly.pdbx_seq_one_letter_code
_entity_poly.pdbx_strand_id
1 'polypeptide(L)'
;MVYEERPIHGVTPSGAQFAIRFKLSKPDMIKGVDIFFNRTQNSANQQYFNLRFWDDNNGLPGKLLRSDTIVRVDFGDNLNQFVRYSLPQPVLALNAFHIGLQQRTNDNLNVGFDLSMDNSANQSYNVDGTWIRSQYAGALMIRPLLS
;
A
#
# COMPACT_ATOMS: atom_id res chain seq x y z
N MET A 1 -17.57 -9.00 -3.45
CA MET A 1 -16.47 -8.02 -3.44
C MET A 1 -16.45 -7.27 -4.76
N VAL A 2 -16.40 -5.97 -4.69
CA VAL A 2 -16.38 -5.11 -5.89
C VAL A 2 -15.01 -4.48 -6.01
N TYR A 3 -14.38 -4.64 -7.17
CA TYR A 3 -13.06 -4.07 -7.44
C TYR A 3 -13.21 -2.85 -8.34
N GLU A 4 -12.43 -1.84 -8.06
CA GLU A 4 -12.33 -0.67 -8.90
C GLU A 4 -10.87 -0.29 -9.07
N GLU A 5 -10.53 0.09 -10.31
CA GLU A 5 -9.21 0.61 -10.62
C GLU A 5 -9.18 2.09 -10.30
N ARG A 6 -8.37 2.48 -9.33
CA ARG A 6 -8.23 3.87 -8.94
C ARG A 6 -6.76 4.28 -8.95
N PRO A 7 -6.43 5.37 -9.62
CA PRO A 7 -5.11 5.96 -9.46
C PRO A 7 -4.97 6.53 -8.05
N ILE A 8 -3.73 6.59 -7.58
CA ILE A 8 -3.42 7.22 -6.32
C ILE A 8 -3.81 8.69 -6.43
N HIS A 9 -4.87 9.09 -5.72
CA HIS A 9 -5.20 10.47 -5.50
C HIS A 9 -5.45 11.30 -6.77
N GLY A 10 -5.96 10.67 -7.85
CA GLY A 10 -6.33 11.34 -9.09
C GLY A 10 -5.15 11.82 -9.92
N VAL A 11 -4.39 12.78 -9.44
CA VAL A 11 -3.13 13.22 -10.02
C VAL A 11 -2.00 12.65 -9.17
N THR A 12 -1.12 11.87 -9.80
CA THR A 12 -0.09 11.14 -9.05
C THR A 12 1.29 11.51 -9.53
N PRO A 13 1.85 12.62 -9.01
CA PRO A 13 3.23 12.97 -9.30
C PRO A 13 4.19 11.93 -8.72
N SER A 14 5.39 11.88 -9.28
CA SER A 14 6.45 11.06 -8.72
C SER A 14 6.68 11.43 -7.26
N GLY A 15 6.81 10.42 -6.40
CA GLY A 15 6.99 10.61 -4.96
C GLY A 15 5.70 10.55 -4.16
N ALA A 16 4.54 10.54 -4.81
CA ALA A 16 3.27 10.39 -4.10
C ALA A 16 3.23 9.07 -3.34
N GLN A 17 2.68 9.10 -2.15
CA GLN A 17 2.58 7.94 -1.28
C GLN A 17 1.14 7.73 -0.82
N PHE A 18 0.80 6.48 -0.56
CA PHE A 18 -0.42 6.15 0.18
C PHE A 18 -0.11 5.04 1.17
N ALA A 19 -0.91 4.95 2.20
CA ALA A 19 -0.72 3.97 3.25
C ALA A 19 -2.04 3.53 3.84
N ILE A 20 -2.04 2.31 4.38
CA ILE A 20 -3.16 1.76 5.12
C ILE A 20 -2.67 1.33 6.50
N ARG A 21 -3.47 1.65 7.52
CA ARG A 21 -3.17 1.39 8.91
C ARG A 21 -3.70 0.01 9.31
N PHE A 22 -2.87 -0.71 10.04
CA PHE A 22 -3.23 -1.97 10.68
C PHE A 22 -2.96 -1.88 12.18
N LYS A 23 -3.79 -2.56 12.96
CA LYS A 23 -3.64 -2.57 14.42
C LYS A 23 -3.45 -4.00 14.89
N LEU A 24 -2.42 -4.19 15.72
CA LEU A 24 -2.13 -5.49 16.34
C LEU A 24 -2.56 -5.46 17.81
N SER A 25 -3.02 -6.62 18.31
CA SER A 25 -3.30 -6.78 19.74
C SER A 25 -2.03 -6.95 20.56
N LYS A 26 -0.94 -7.38 19.93
CA LYS A 26 0.38 -7.56 20.55
C LYS A 26 1.45 -7.38 19.49
N PRO A 27 2.70 -7.13 19.91
CA PRO A 27 3.81 -7.01 18.94
C PRO A 27 3.95 -8.26 18.08
N ASP A 28 4.31 -8.06 16.81
CA ASP A 28 4.54 -9.15 15.87
C ASP A 28 5.54 -8.70 14.81
N MET A 29 6.02 -9.67 14.04
CA MET A 29 6.95 -9.40 12.94
C MET A 29 6.21 -9.42 11.62
N ILE A 30 6.46 -8.42 10.80
CA ILE A 30 5.95 -8.37 9.43
C ILE A 30 6.96 -9.05 8.52
N LYS A 31 6.56 -10.15 7.89
CA LYS A 31 7.44 -10.96 7.04
C LYS A 31 7.30 -10.63 5.56
N GLY A 32 6.21 -9.98 5.20
CA GLY A 32 5.92 -9.64 3.82
C GLY A 32 4.60 -8.93 3.70
N VAL A 33 4.20 -8.68 2.46
CA VAL A 33 2.96 -7.98 2.14
C VAL A 33 2.34 -8.63 0.92
N ASP A 34 1.04 -8.86 0.98
CA ASP A 34 0.24 -9.28 -0.17
C ASP A 34 -0.47 -8.06 -0.74
N ILE A 35 -0.27 -7.79 -2.01
CA ILE A 35 -0.86 -6.65 -2.71
C ILE A 35 -1.60 -7.13 -3.94
N PHE A 36 -2.81 -6.62 -4.13
CA PHE A 36 -3.60 -6.89 -5.31
C PHE A 36 -3.49 -5.68 -6.24
N PHE A 37 -2.92 -5.88 -7.43
CA PHE A 37 -2.88 -4.86 -8.47
C PHE A 37 -3.91 -5.17 -9.55
N ASN A 38 -4.63 -4.15 -9.99
CA ASN A 38 -5.47 -4.28 -11.17
C ASN A 38 -4.59 -4.29 -12.41
N ARG A 39 -4.85 -5.24 -13.30
CA ARG A 39 -4.13 -5.30 -14.57
C ARG A 39 -4.66 -4.22 -15.49
N THR A 40 -3.74 -3.47 -16.10
CA THR A 40 -4.09 -2.42 -17.05
C THR A 40 -3.56 -2.76 -18.43
N GLN A 41 -4.10 -2.09 -19.45
CA GLN A 41 -3.66 -2.28 -20.83
C GLN A 41 -2.41 -1.49 -21.17
N ASN A 42 -2.02 -0.56 -20.33
CA ASN A 42 -0.83 0.25 -20.55
C ASN A 42 0.36 -0.33 -19.77
N SER A 43 1.48 0.37 -19.80
CA SER A 43 2.71 -0.10 -19.19
C SER A 43 2.77 0.07 -17.66
N ALA A 44 1.67 0.41 -17.01
CA ALA A 44 1.66 0.58 -15.56
C ALA A 44 2.12 -0.67 -14.81
N ASN A 45 1.89 -1.85 -15.38
CA ASN A 45 2.37 -3.12 -14.82
C ASN A 45 3.88 -3.30 -14.92
N GLN A 46 4.59 -2.40 -15.57
CA GLN A 46 6.04 -2.40 -15.64
C GLN A 46 6.67 -1.42 -14.65
N GLN A 47 5.86 -0.72 -13.87
CA GLN A 47 6.34 0.28 -12.93
C GLN A 47 7.00 -0.38 -11.71
N TYR A 48 7.95 0.33 -11.13
CA TYR A 48 8.52 -0.04 -9.86
C TYR A 48 8.14 1.00 -8.80
N PHE A 49 8.18 0.59 -7.56
CA PHE A 49 7.72 1.40 -6.45
C PHE A 49 8.55 1.11 -5.21
N ASN A 50 8.43 1.97 -4.21
CA ASN A 50 8.97 1.71 -2.88
C ASN A 50 7.86 1.18 -1.99
N LEU A 51 8.08 -0.01 -1.42
CA LEU A 51 7.21 -0.59 -0.40
C LEU A 51 7.70 -0.07 0.94
N ARG A 52 6.81 0.59 1.69
CA ARG A 52 7.20 1.30 2.90
C ARG A 52 6.36 0.90 4.10
N PHE A 53 7.01 0.98 5.27
CA PHE A 53 6.41 0.67 6.57
C PHE A 53 6.67 1.82 7.51
N TRP A 54 5.64 2.27 8.22
CA TRP A 54 5.74 3.36 9.20
C TRP A 54 5.12 2.92 10.51
N ASP A 55 5.59 3.48 11.61
CA ASP A 55 4.85 3.39 12.87
C ASP A 55 3.61 4.29 12.82
N ASP A 56 2.84 4.29 13.89
CA ASP A 56 1.60 5.06 13.96
C ASP A 56 1.84 6.34 14.75
N ASN A 57 1.35 7.45 14.21
CA ASN A 57 1.36 8.75 14.87
C ASN A 57 -0.05 9.30 14.85
N ASN A 58 -0.81 9.03 15.91
CA ASN A 58 -2.19 9.51 16.07
C ASN A 58 -3.08 9.14 14.88
N GLY A 59 -2.90 7.94 14.34
CA GLY A 59 -3.70 7.43 13.23
C GLY A 59 -3.14 7.68 11.85
N LEU A 60 -2.06 8.45 11.74
CA LEU A 60 -1.37 8.71 10.48
C LEU A 60 0.01 8.04 10.50
N PRO A 61 0.62 7.81 9.33
CA PRO A 61 1.99 7.30 9.30
C PRO A 61 2.95 8.23 10.02
N GLY A 62 3.77 7.68 10.87
CA GLY A 62 4.78 8.41 11.63
C GLY A 62 6.18 8.16 11.12
N LYS A 63 7.03 7.56 11.97
CA LYS A 63 8.42 7.28 11.62
C LYS A 63 8.50 6.17 10.58
N LEU A 64 9.32 6.36 9.56
CA LEU A 64 9.59 5.34 8.57
C LEU A 64 10.42 4.21 9.20
N LEU A 65 9.87 2.99 9.20
CA LEU A 65 10.54 1.83 9.76
C LEU A 65 11.38 1.12 8.71
N ARG A 66 10.89 1.07 7.47
CA ARG A 66 11.60 0.41 6.38
C ARG A 66 11.08 0.88 5.02
N SER A 67 11.96 0.89 4.04
CA SER A 67 11.63 1.16 2.64
C SER A 67 12.41 0.20 1.76
N ASP A 68 11.70 -0.60 0.96
CA ASP A 68 12.28 -1.51 -0.01
C ASP A 68 11.85 -1.12 -1.41
N THR A 69 12.78 -1.13 -2.36
CA THR A 69 12.46 -0.89 -3.75
C THR A 69 12.03 -2.18 -4.41
N ILE A 70 10.82 -2.17 -4.96
CA ILE A 70 10.28 -3.25 -5.78
C ILE A 70 10.48 -2.86 -7.24
N VAL A 71 11.27 -3.65 -7.95
CA VAL A 71 11.74 -3.27 -9.30
C VAL A 71 10.62 -3.28 -10.32
N ARG A 72 9.59 -4.09 -10.11
CA ARG A 72 8.51 -4.23 -11.07
C ARG A 72 7.23 -4.66 -10.37
N VAL A 73 6.12 -4.07 -10.78
CA VAL A 73 4.81 -4.57 -10.37
C VAL A 73 4.61 -5.93 -11.02
N ASP A 74 4.22 -6.91 -10.21
CA ASP A 74 4.00 -8.28 -10.65
C ASP A 74 2.52 -8.60 -10.48
N PHE A 75 1.89 -9.11 -11.54
CA PHE A 75 0.49 -9.54 -11.49
C PHE A 75 0.35 -11.05 -11.30
N GLY A 76 1.47 -11.78 -11.29
CA GLY A 76 1.44 -13.23 -11.30
C GLY A 76 0.93 -13.80 -12.61
N ASP A 77 0.68 -15.09 -12.64
CA ASP A 77 0.22 -15.79 -13.83
C ASP A 77 -1.29 -15.65 -14.05
N ASN A 78 -2.04 -15.36 -12.98
CA ASN A 78 -3.49 -15.27 -13.01
C ASN A 78 -3.96 -13.86 -12.68
N LEU A 79 -5.08 -13.47 -13.31
CA LEU A 79 -5.76 -12.25 -12.98
C LEU A 79 -6.43 -12.34 -11.61
N ASN A 80 -6.57 -11.18 -10.95
CA ASN A 80 -7.36 -11.06 -9.73
C ASN A 80 -6.79 -11.86 -8.55
N GLN A 81 -5.47 -11.91 -8.43
CA GLN A 81 -4.79 -12.52 -7.32
C GLN A 81 -3.92 -11.52 -6.57
N PHE A 82 -3.75 -11.77 -5.28
CA PHE A 82 -2.74 -11.07 -4.50
C PHE A 82 -1.35 -11.55 -4.88
N VAL A 83 -0.42 -10.63 -5.00
CA VAL A 83 0.99 -10.93 -5.23
C VAL A 83 1.74 -10.72 -3.92
N ARG A 84 2.54 -11.69 -3.54
CA ARG A 84 3.31 -11.66 -2.29
C ARG A 84 4.69 -11.09 -2.51
N TYR A 85 5.01 -10.08 -1.71
CA TYR A 85 6.35 -9.50 -1.63
C TYR A 85 6.94 -9.87 -0.27
N SER A 86 7.87 -10.82 -0.28
CA SER A 86 8.54 -11.25 0.96
C SER A 86 9.67 -10.31 1.31
N LEU A 87 9.76 -9.94 2.58
CA LEU A 87 10.83 -9.07 3.06
C LEU A 87 12.09 -9.90 3.34
N PRO A 88 13.28 -9.42 2.93
CA PRO A 88 14.53 -10.14 3.25
C PRO A 88 14.78 -10.23 4.75
N GLN A 89 14.32 -9.21 5.50
CA GLN A 89 14.35 -9.22 6.96
C GLN A 89 13.00 -8.76 7.48
N PRO A 90 12.43 -9.43 8.48
CA PRO A 90 11.15 -9.01 9.05
C PRO A 90 11.23 -7.64 9.70
N VAL A 91 10.10 -6.95 9.74
CA VAL A 91 9.96 -5.64 10.40
C VAL A 91 9.14 -5.83 11.67
N LEU A 92 9.67 -5.36 12.80
CA LEU A 92 8.95 -5.41 14.07
C LEU A 92 7.86 -4.32 14.09
N ALA A 93 6.64 -4.74 14.36
CA ALA A 93 5.52 -3.85 14.62
C ALA A 93 5.07 -4.02 16.06
N LEU A 94 5.02 -2.93 16.82
CA LEU A 94 4.70 -2.98 18.25
C LEU A 94 3.21 -2.98 18.52
N ASN A 95 2.46 -2.18 17.77
CA ASN A 95 1.02 -2.02 17.97
C ASN A 95 0.38 -1.66 16.63
N ALA A 96 0.07 -0.39 16.42
CA ALA A 96 -0.42 0.06 15.12
C ALA A 96 0.76 0.38 14.21
N PHE A 97 0.59 0.11 12.93
CA PHE A 97 1.59 0.38 11.90
C PHE A 97 0.89 0.65 10.57
N HIS A 98 1.64 1.20 9.64
CA HIS A 98 1.13 1.51 8.30
C HIS A 98 1.99 0.80 7.26
N ILE A 99 1.35 0.30 6.22
CA ILE A 99 2.00 -0.22 5.03
C ILE A 99 1.53 0.61 3.86
N GLY A 100 2.44 0.97 3.00
CA GLY A 100 2.07 1.69 1.81
C GLY A 100 3.11 1.65 0.73
N LEU A 101 2.85 2.41 -0.31
CA LEU A 101 3.69 2.46 -1.49
C LEU A 101 4.03 3.91 -1.80
N GLN A 102 5.27 4.12 -2.25
CA GLN A 102 5.67 5.39 -2.83
C GLN A 102 5.83 5.19 -4.33
N GLN A 103 5.16 6.02 -5.09
CA GLN A 103 5.25 6.02 -6.54
C GLN A 103 6.58 6.65 -6.96
N ARG A 104 7.31 5.96 -7.83
CA ARG A 104 8.62 6.44 -8.29
C ARG A 104 8.59 7.08 -9.66
N THR A 105 7.47 6.98 -10.36
CA THR A 105 7.27 7.57 -11.68
C THR A 105 5.96 8.37 -11.66
N ASN A 106 5.66 9.04 -12.77
CA ASN A 106 4.39 9.75 -12.91
C ASN A 106 3.23 8.84 -13.33
N ASP A 107 3.51 7.58 -13.60
CA ASP A 107 2.46 6.61 -13.96
C ASP A 107 1.81 6.07 -12.70
N ASN A 108 0.50 5.86 -12.76
CA ASN A 108 -0.26 5.40 -11.61
C ASN A 108 0.02 3.93 -11.30
N LEU A 109 0.09 3.63 -10.01
CA LEU A 109 0.04 2.26 -9.52
C LEU A 109 -1.43 1.90 -9.28
N ASN A 110 -1.90 0.86 -9.93
CA ASN A 110 -3.31 0.47 -9.86
C ASN A 110 -3.52 -0.61 -8.81
N VAL A 111 -3.47 -0.21 -7.54
CA VAL A 111 -3.77 -1.11 -6.42
C VAL A 111 -5.28 -1.35 -6.39
N GLY A 112 -5.64 -2.59 -6.16
CA GLY A 112 -7.05 -2.97 -6.05
C GLY A 112 -7.73 -2.25 -4.90
N PHE A 113 -9.00 -1.92 -5.10
CA PHE A 113 -9.79 -1.16 -4.15
C PHE A 113 -11.14 -1.87 -3.99
N ASP A 114 -11.43 -2.31 -2.77
CA ASP A 114 -12.65 -3.05 -2.48
C ASP A 114 -13.75 -2.09 -2.06
N LEU A 115 -14.74 -1.90 -2.90
CA LEU A 115 -15.84 -0.98 -2.65
C LEU A 115 -16.93 -1.56 -1.75
N SER A 116 -16.87 -2.87 -1.45
CA SER A 116 -17.83 -3.48 -0.53
C SER A 116 -17.53 -3.20 0.94
N MET A 117 -16.35 -2.63 1.22
CA MET A 117 -15.90 -2.27 2.56
C MET A 117 -15.45 -0.83 2.56
N ASP A 118 -15.68 -0.12 3.66
CA ASP A 118 -15.16 1.23 3.84
C ASP A 118 -14.11 1.21 4.95
N ASN A 119 -12.85 1.43 4.56
CA ASN A 119 -11.73 1.53 5.47
C ASN A 119 -11.02 2.88 5.34
N SER A 120 -11.71 3.90 4.85
CA SER A 120 -11.13 5.21 4.59
C SER A 120 -10.52 5.84 5.84
N ALA A 121 -11.08 5.55 7.02
CA ALA A 121 -10.56 6.08 8.29
C ALA A 121 -9.14 5.58 8.59
N ASN A 122 -8.71 4.47 7.99
CA ASN A 122 -7.39 3.87 8.19
C ASN A 122 -6.47 4.07 6.98
N GLN A 123 -6.88 4.85 6.01
CA GLN A 123 -6.11 5.08 4.79
C GLN A 123 -5.71 6.54 4.69
N SER A 124 -4.50 6.79 4.24
CA SER A 124 -3.94 8.12 4.12
C SER A 124 -3.05 8.22 2.91
N TYR A 125 -2.83 9.45 2.46
CA TYR A 125 -1.98 9.72 1.31
C TYR A 125 -1.11 10.94 1.57
N ASN A 126 -0.01 11.04 0.84
CA ASN A 126 0.95 12.11 0.95
C ASN A 126 1.46 12.48 -0.44
N VAL A 127 1.16 13.67 -0.90
CA VAL A 127 1.56 14.16 -2.22
C VAL A 127 2.59 15.29 -2.09
N ASP A 128 2.48 16.10 -1.05
CA ASP A 128 3.25 17.33 -0.89
C ASP A 128 4.13 17.33 0.37
N GLY A 129 4.29 16.20 1.01
CA GLY A 129 5.06 16.07 2.25
C GLY A 129 4.21 15.96 3.51
N THR A 130 2.90 16.12 3.40
CA THR A 130 1.98 16.03 4.53
C THR A 130 1.03 14.86 4.35
N TRP A 131 0.87 14.05 5.41
CA TRP A 131 -0.09 12.96 5.41
C TRP A 131 -1.50 13.47 5.65
N ILE A 132 -2.43 13.06 4.79
CA ILE A 132 -3.85 13.42 4.85
C ILE A 132 -4.67 12.15 4.84
N ARG A 133 -5.68 12.08 5.70
CA ARG A 133 -6.59 10.93 5.73
C ARG A 133 -7.43 10.88 4.47
N SER A 134 -7.64 9.67 3.95
CA SER A 134 -8.42 9.46 2.73
C SER A 134 -9.88 9.82 2.95
N GLN A 135 -10.49 10.40 1.93
CA GLN A 135 -11.93 10.68 1.89
C GLN A 135 -12.67 9.69 1.01
N TYR A 136 -11.95 8.76 0.37
CA TYR A 136 -12.57 7.80 -0.54
C TYR A 136 -13.05 6.58 0.22
N ALA A 137 -14.34 6.26 0.09
CA ALA A 137 -14.90 5.05 0.65
C ALA A 137 -14.35 3.82 -0.07
N GLY A 138 -13.99 2.80 0.69
CA GLY A 138 -13.44 1.56 0.16
C GLY A 138 -12.22 1.11 0.95
N ALA A 139 -11.62 0.01 0.54
CA ALA A 139 -10.46 -0.58 1.20
C ALA A 139 -9.37 -0.93 0.20
N LEU A 140 -8.17 -0.38 0.40
CA LEU A 140 -6.99 -0.77 -0.36
C LEU A 140 -6.72 -2.26 -0.14
N MET A 141 -6.44 -2.97 -1.23
CA MET A 141 -6.22 -4.41 -1.19
C MET A 141 -4.75 -4.72 -0.93
N ILE A 142 -4.33 -4.42 0.30
CA ILE A 142 -3.00 -4.67 0.83
C ILE A 142 -3.16 -5.40 2.15
N ARG A 143 -2.40 -6.47 2.36
CA ARG A 143 -2.46 -7.26 3.59
C ARG A 143 -1.06 -7.56 4.10
N PRO A 144 -0.81 -7.40 5.41
CA PRO A 144 0.48 -7.82 5.98
C PRO A 144 0.54 -9.34 6.10
N LEU A 145 1.75 -9.87 5.95
CA LEU A 145 2.04 -11.26 6.25
C LEU A 145 2.80 -11.27 7.59
N LEU A 146 2.14 -11.76 8.63
CA LEU A 146 2.70 -11.80 9.98
C LEU A 146 3.31 -13.15 10.29
N SER A 147 4.17 -13.20 11.30
CA SER A 147 4.79 -14.45 11.72
C SER A 147 3.84 -15.36 12.48
#